data_da0cbb0941520a978d2dc56678590159
#
_entry.id   da0cbb0941520a978d2dc56678590159
#
_cell.length_a   1.000
_cell.length_b   1.000
_cell.length_c   1.000
_cell.angle_alpha   90.00
_cell.angle_beta   90.00
_cell.angle_gamma   90.00
#
_symmetry.space_group_name_H-M   'P 1'
#
loop_
_entity.id
_entity.type
_entity.pdbx_description
1 polymer ?
#
loop_
_entity_poly.entity_id
_entity_poly.type
_entity_poly.pdbx_seq_one_letter_code
_entity_poly.pdbx_strand_id
1 'polypeptide(L)'
;MDVKVITRHSPSNFGSLLQSIATVHVIERLGHQCEIIDYQRKDERGLKGVLTQLNCKGSYGNPLKRLAYIAIRYPIEKFAQVKFDRMRKCYLKMTKRCSSHKDLAKLSADAFMTGSDQVWGPMMNGYYDSAYFLQFAQDNVRKLAYAASFGKTKFDASTVADYKKMLASYDKIAVREKSAVVMLDEWGLENYVGQVLDPTLLLDKSEWMNLIIKKNDLVKYKDKNYILVYQIHNDPKLSDYAKRLAKHSGMELVRVNPMLHQILRGGKFIFCPDLSEFLSLIANALCIVTDSFHGTCFSINFGKQFIEILPNNATGTRNQSILELTGLSDRILCDFNDYSLVDKVIDYGKVNELLEVERRKSLEVIRSMIQNSSFIKQ
;
A
#
# COMPACT_ATOMS: atom_id res chain seq x y z
N MET A 1 16.62 2.01 -20.01
CA MET A 1 16.89 0.76 -19.26
C MET A 1 15.61 -0.04 -19.16
N ASP A 2 15.72 -1.36 -19.14
CA ASP A 2 14.65 -2.28 -18.78
C ASP A 2 14.69 -2.52 -17.26
N VAL A 3 13.67 -2.06 -16.53
CA VAL A 3 13.55 -2.18 -15.07
C VAL A 3 12.43 -3.15 -14.73
N LYS A 4 12.73 -4.21 -13.99
CA LYS A 4 11.72 -5.15 -13.52
C LYS A 4 11.51 -4.99 -12.02
N VAL A 5 10.27 -4.71 -11.64
CA VAL A 5 9.91 -4.38 -10.25
C VAL A 5 9.19 -5.54 -9.59
N ILE A 6 9.69 -6.01 -8.46
CA ILE A 6 8.98 -6.94 -7.58
C ILE A 6 8.32 -6.18 -6.43
N THR A 7 7.03 -6.34 -6.27
CA THR A 7 6.25 -5.74 -5.18
C THR A 7 5.05 -6.60 -4.83
N ARG A 8 4.34 -6.25 -3.75
CA ARG A 8 3.13 -6.98 -3.32
C ARG A 8 1.89 -6.59 -4.13
N HIS A 9 1.93 -6.77 -5.46
CA HIS A 9 0.81 -6.48 -6.37
C HIS A 9 -0.29 -7.54 -6.35
N SER A 10 0.02 -8.78 -5.92
CA SER A 10 -0.85 -9.96 -6.02
C SER A 10 -2.08 -9.96 -5.09
N PRO A 11 -2.06 -9.45 -3.86
CA PRO A 11 -3.23 -9.40 -2.98
C PRO A 11 -4.40 -8.60 -3.58
N SER A 12 -5.64 -8.93 -3.14
CA SER A 12 -6.84 -8.14 -3.45
C SER A 12 -6.89 -6.89 -2.55
N ASN A 13 -6.00 -5.93 -2.83
CA ASN A 13 -5.83 -4.67 -2.08
C ASN A 13 -5.67 -3.52 -3.06
N PHE A 14 -6.51 -2.48 -2.92
CA PHE A 14 -6.49 -1.31 -3.82
C PHE A 14 -5.17 -0.56 -3.74
N GLY A 15 -4.66 -0.31 -2.53
CA GLY A 15 -3.39 0.39 -2.35
C GLY A 15 -2.20 -0.33 -2.97
N SER A 16 -2.11 -1.66 -2.75
CA SER A 16 -1.05 -2.49 -3.33
C SER A 16 -1.08 -2.49 -4.88
N LEU A 17 -2.27 -2.44 -5.48
CA LEU A 17 -2.39 -2.34 -6.94
C LEU A 17 -2.06 -0.93 -7.43
N LEU A 18 -2.59 0.11 -6.79
CA LEU A 18 -2.38 1.50 -7.18
C LEU A 18 -0.92 1.93 -7.05
N GLN A 19 -0.20 1.51 -5.99
CA GLN A 19 1.24 1.80 -5.89
C GLN A 19 2.05 1.11 -7.00
N SER A 20 1.63 -0.11 -7.43
CA SER A 20 2.29 -0.79 -8.56
C SER A 20 2.07 -0.04 -9.88
N ILE A 21 0.85 0.47 -10.11
CA ILE A 21 0.53 1.29 -11.29
C ILE A 21 1.34 2.58 -11.28
N ALA A 22 1.39 3.28 -10.14
CA ALA A 22 2.18 4.50 -9.99
C ALA A 22 3.67 4.26 -10.23
N THR A 23 4.21 3.15 -9.71
CA THR A 23 5.63 2.79 -9.91
C THR A 23 5.96 2.63 -11.40
N VAL A 24 5.15 1.88 -12.14
CA VAL A 24 5.34 1.70 -13.59
C VAL A 24 5.25 3.05 -14.30
N HIS A 25 4.20 3.83 -14.01
CA HIS A 25 3.98 5.13 -14.65
C HIS A 25 5.14 6.12 -14.40
N VAL A 26 5.64 6.19 -13.18
CA VAL A 26 6.77 7.07 -12.83
C VAL A 26 8.05 6.65 -13.55
N ILE A 27 8.39 5.36 -13.57
CA ILE A 27 9.60 4.87 -14.24
C ILE A 27 9.52 5.10 -15.75
N GLU A 28 8.34 4.87 -16.37
CA GLU A 28 8.12 5.13 -17.80
C GLU A 28 8.20 6.63 -18.11
N ARG A 29 7.64 7.51 -17.26
CA ARG A 29 7.75 8.96 -17.38
C ARG A 29 9.19 9.46 -17.32
N LEU A 30 10.08 8.73 -16.65
CA LEU A 30 11.52 9.00 -16.61
C LEU A 30 12.27 8.46 -17.85
N GLY A 31 11.59 7.89 -18.84
CA GLY A 31 12.16 7.42 -20.09
C GLY A 31 12.70 5.99 -20.06
N HIS A 32 12.25 5.16 -19.12
CA HIS A 32 12.68 3.77 -18.98
C HIS A 32 11.53 2.80 -19.24
N GLN A 33 11.84 1.55 -19.62
CA GLN A 33 10.84 0.48 -19.69
C GLN A 33 10.64 -0.10 -18.30
N CYS A 34 9.38 -0.42 -17.93
CA CYS A 34 9.07 -0.97 -16.63
C CYS A 34 8.03 -2.08 -16.72
N GLU A 35 8.30 -3.20 -16.09
CA GLU A 35 7.36 -4.28 -15.88
C GLU A 35 7.30 -4.69 -14.42
N ILE A 36 6.10 -4.98 -13.93
CA ILE A 36 5.94 -5.65 -12.63
C ILE A 36 6.20 -7.14 -12.80
N ILE A 37 7.07 -7.71 -11.99
CA ILE A 37 7.29 -9.14 -11.93
C ILE A 37 6.03 -9.81 -11.39
N ASP A 38 5.33 -10.61 -12.20
CA ASP A 38 4.11 -11.34 -11.78
C ASP A 38 4.48 -12.51 -10.85
N TYR A 39 5.08 -12.17 -9.70
CA TYR A 39 5.40 -13.12 -8.66
C TYR A 39 4.19 -13.38 -7.76
N GLN A 40 3.70 -14.60 -7.77
CA GLN A 40 2.51 -15.00 -7.02
C GLN A 40 2.81 -16.20 -6.14
N ARG A 41 2.85 -15.97 -4.86
CA ARG A 41 3.01 -17.02 -3.85
C ARG A 41 1.78 -17.92 -3.80
N LYS A 42 2.02 -19.23 -3.74
CA LYS A 42 0.95 -20.24 -3.66
C LYS A 42 0.14 -20.15 -2.36
N ASP A 43 0.75 -19.70 -1.27
CA ASP A 43 0.15 -19.59 0.06
C ASP A 43 -0.62 -18.27 0.29
N GLU A 44 -0.58 -17.33 -0.65
CA GLU A 44 -1.32 -16.06 -0.58
C GLU A 44 -2.63 -16.06 -1.38
N ARG A 45 -2.90 -17.10 -2.18
CA ARG A 45 -4.04 -17.13 -3.11
C ARG A 45 -4.80 -18.43 -3.09
N GLY A 46 -6.08 -18.35 -3.55
CA GLY A 46 -6.95 -19.49 -3.69
C GLY A 46 -7.22 -20.20 -2.36
N LEU A 47 -7.51 -21.49 -2.42
CA LEU A 47 -7.81 -22.29 -1.23
C LEU A 47 -6.62 -22.34 -0.26
N LYS A 48 -5.39 -22.42 -0.77
CA LYS A 48 -4.19 -22.42 0.08
C LYS A 48 -4.07 -21.12 0.88
N GLY A 49 -4.34 -19.95 0.29
CA GLY A 49 -4.36 -18.68 0.99
C GLY A 49 -5.40 -18.64 2.12
N VAL A 50 -6.61 -19.14 1.86
CA VAL A 50 -7.67 -19.24 2.89
C VAL A 50 -7.23 -20.16 4.03
N LEU A 51 -6.62 -21.31 3.72
CA LEU A 51 -6.11 -22.24 4.72
C LEU A 51 -4.97 -21.64 5.55
N THR A 52 -4.04 -20.92 4.91
CA THR A 52 -2.96 -20.22 5.62
C THR A 52 -3.53 -19.20 6.61
N GLN A 53 -4.48 -18.37 6.19
CA GLN A 53 -5.16 -17.40 7.05
C GLN A 53 -5.86 -18.09 8.24
N LEU A 54 -6.51 -19.21 7.98
CA LEU A 54 -7.23 -19.97 8.99
C LEU A 54 -6.28 -20.56 10.05
N ASN A 55 -5.15 -21.12 9.61
CA ASN A 55 -4.15 -21.70 10.49
C ASN A 55 -3.48 -20.64 11.39
N CYS A 56 -3.19 -19.45 10.84
CA CYS A 56 -2.60 -18.34 11.60
C CYS A 56 -3.55 -17.78 12.69
N LYS A 57 -4.87 -17.92 12.53
CA LYS A 57 -5.83 -17.38 13.51
C LYS A 57 -6.03 -18.21 14.77
N GLY A 58 -5.57 -19.48 14.79
CA GLY A 58 -5.64 -20.36 15.96
C GLY A 58 -7.05 -20.66 16.53
N SER A 59 -8.07 -19.95 16.04
CA SER A 59 -9.41 -19.88 16.69
C SER A 59 -10.38 -20.98 16.26
N TYR A 60 -10.00 -21.86 15.33
CA TYR A 60 -10.92 -22.81 14.73
C TYR A 60 -10.49 -24.28 14.98
N GLY A 61 -10.47 -24.69 16.23
CA GLY A 61 -10.20 -26.08 16.60
C GLY A 61 -11.30 -27.07 16.17
N ASN A 62 -12.54 -26.59 15.96
CA ASN A 62 -13.66 -27.42 15.54
C ASN A 62 -13.69 -27.59 14.00
N PRO A 63 -13.62 -28.82 13.46
CA PRO A 63 -13.59 -29.09 12.04
C PRO A 63 -14.82 -28.58 11.27
N LEU A 64 -16.02 -28.61 11.87
CA LEU A 64 -17.25 -28.07 11.26
C LEU A 64 -17.18 -26.55 11.08
N LYS A 65 -16.67 -25.82 12.10
CA LYS A 65 -16.45 -24.38 12.01
C LYS A 65 -15.39 -24.04 10.94
N ARG A 66 -14.32 -24.86 10.81
CA ARG A 66 -13.33 -24.72 9.75
C ARG A 66 -13.95 -24.86 8.36
N LEU A 67 -14.76 -25.91 8.17
CA LEU A 67 -15.41 -26.16 6.89
C LEU A 67 -16.37 -25.02 6.51
N ALA A 68 -17.21 -24.57 7.47
CA ALA A 68 -18.11 -23.44 7.26
C ALA A 68 -17.34 -22.14 6.92
N TYR A 69 -16.25 -21.86 7.60
CA TYR A 69 -15.40 -20.70 7.29
C TYR A 69 -14.85 -20.78 5.85
N ILE A 70 -14.33 -21.93 5.43
CA ILE A 70 -13.79 -22.12 4.08
C ILE A 70 -14.90 -21.96 3.05
N ALA A 71 -16.07 -22.58 3.27
CA ALA A 71 -17.19 -22.55 2.34
C ALA A 71 -17.72 -21.12 2.10
N ILE A 72 -17.69 -20.27 3.12
CA ILE A 72 -18.11 -18.86 3.01
C ILE A 72 -16.96 -18.00 2.45
N ARG A 73 -15.75 -18.17 2.96
CA ARG A 73 -14.63 -17.29 2.67
C ARG A 73 -14.06 -17.47 1.28
N TYR A 74 -13.90 -18.73 0.84
CA TYR A 74 -13.24 -19.03 -0.42
C TYR A 74 -13.93 -18.44 -1.65
N PRO A 75 -15.28 -18.56 -1.83
CA PRO A 75 -15.96 -17.93 -2.96
C PRO A 75 -15.79 -16.40 -2.99
N ILE A 76 -15.85 -15.75 -1.84
CA ILE A 76 -15.71 -14.29 -1.71
C ILE A 76 -14.31 -13.86 -2.11
N GLU A 77 -13.28 -14.53 -1.58
CA GLU A 77 -11.89 -14.23 -1.96
C GLU A 77 -11.62 -14.54 -3.43
N LYS A 78 -12.18 -15.63 -3.95
CA LYS A 78 -12.05 -15.97 -5.36
C LYS A 78 -12.65 -14.90 -6.27
N PHE A 79 -13.84 -14.39 -5.91
CA PHE A 79 -14.47 -13.29 -6.64
C PHE A 79 -13.58 -12.02 -6.64
N ALA A 80 -13.09 -11.62 -5.46
CA ALA A 80 -12.20 -10.46 -5.35
C ALA A 80 -10.91 -10.68 -6.16
N GLN A 81 -10.29 -11.86 -6.07
CA GLN A 81 -9.09 -12.20 -6.85
C GLN A 81 -9.32 -12.07 -8.35
N VAL A 82 -10.45 -12.58 -8.88
CA VAL A 82 -10.78 -12.49 -10.31
C VAL A 82 -10.95 -11.03 -10.74
N LYS A 83 -11.63 -10.20 -9.92
CA LYS A 83 -11.76 -8.76 -10.20
C LYS A 83 -10.40 -8.07 -10.22
N PHE A 84 -9.58 -8.30 -9.20
CA PHE A 84 -8.24 -7.71 -9.12
C PHE A 84 -7.31 -8.22 -10.23
N ASP A 85 -7.42 -9.49 -10.66
CA ASP A 85 -6.67 -10.00 -11.81
C ASP A 85 -7.06 -9.28 -13.10
N ARG A 86 -8.33 -8.94 -13.29
CA ARG A 86 -8.79 -8.14 -14.44
C ARG A 86 -8.21 -6.73 -14.38
N MET A 87 -8.27 -6.07 -13.21
CA MET A 87 -7.70 -4.73 -13.03
C MET A 87 -6.19 -4.73 -13.26
N ARG A 88 -5.45 -5.73 -12.74
CA ARG A 88 -4.01 -5.89 -13.02
C ARG A 88 -3.72 -5.99 -14.52
N LYS A 89 -4.46 -6.82 -15.22
CA LYS A 89 -4.30 -6.97 -16.69
C LYS A 89 -4.62 -5.68 -17.47
N CYS A 90 -5.53 -4.86 -16.97
CA CYS A 90 -5.88 -3.59 -17.61
C CYS A 90 -4.84 -2.49 -17.41
N TYR A 91 -4.20 -2.44 -16.23
CA TYR A 91 -3.42 -1.29 -15.81
C TYR A 91 -1.92 -1.57 -15.63
N LEU A 92 -1.49 -2.83 -15.61
CA LEU A 92 -0.09 -3.19 -15.38
C LEU A 92 0.51 -3.91 -16.59
N LYS A 93 1.70 -3.50 -16.95
CA LYS A 93 2.61 -4.33 -17.74
C LYS A 93 3.30 -5.30 -16.79
N MET A 94 3.15 -6.58 -17.04
CA MET A 94 3.66 -7.63 -16.15
C MET A 94 4.47 -8.65 -16.93
N THR A 95 5.49 -9.21 -16.29
CA THR A 95 6.23 -10.35 -16.82
C THR A 95 5.35 -11.58 -16.95
N LYS A 96 5.86 -12.65 -17.54
CA LYS A 96 5.26 -13.98 -17.38
C LYS A 96 5.19 -14.32 -15.89
N ARG A 97 4.15 -15.08 -15.50
CA ARG A 97 3.92 -15.49 -14.11
C ARG A 97 5.08 -16.32 -13.58
N CYS A 98 5.59 -15.88 -12.43
CA CYS A 98 6.60 -16.58 -11.63
C CYS A 98 5.94 -17.12 -10.35
N SER A 99 6.17 -18.38 -10.02
CA SER A 99 5.64 -19.02 -8.81
C SER A 99 6.74 -19.65 -7.94
N SER A 100 7.99 -19.51 -8.36
CA SER A 100 9.17 -20.03 -7.69
C SER A 100 10.39 -19.18 -7.94
N HIS A 101 11.43 -19.31 -7.10
CA HIS A 101 12.73 -18.68 -7.32
C HIS A 101 13.38 -19.13 -8.64
N LYS A 102 13.12 -20.38 -9.09
CA LYS A 102 13.61 -20.87 -10.38
C LYS A 102 12.98 -20.13 -11.57
N ASP A 103 11.72 -19.69 -11.45
CA ASP A 103 11.08 -18.89 -12.49
C ASP A 103 11.65 -17.46 -12.49
N LEU A 104 11.84 -16.88 -11.31
CA LEU A 104 12.42 -15.54 -11.14
C LEU A 104 13.84 -15.46 -11.69
N ALA A 105 14.68 -16.48 -11.46
CA ALA A 105 16.06 -16.55 -11.94
C ALA A 105 16.21 -16.59 -13.48
N LYS A 106 15.11 -16.84 -14.22
CA LYS A 106 15.07 -16.80 -15.69
C LYS A 106 14.81 -15.41 -16.25
N LEU A 107 14.43 -14.46 -15.40
CA LEU A 107 14.19 -13.09 -15.84
C LEU A 107 15.50 -12.38 -16.11
N SER A 108 15.50 -11.56 -17.17
CA SER A 108 16.61 -10.65 -17.48
C SER A 108 16.10 -9.21 -17.42
N ALA A 109 16.94 -8.30 -16.94
CA ALA A 109 16.69 -6.86 -16.87
C ALA A 109 18.01 -6.12 -16.78
N ASP A 110 18.01 -4.82 -17.06
CA ASP A 110 19.15 -3.94 -16.76
C ASP A 110 19.23 -3.66 -15.25
N ALA A 111 18.06 -3.61 -14.58
CA ALA A 111 17.95 -3.48 -13.14
C ALA A 111 16.73 -4.22 -12.61
N PHE A 112 16.89 -4.90 -11.48
CA PHE A 112 15.76 -5.35 -10.65
C PHE A 112 15.52 -4.35 -9.52
N MET A 113 14.25 -4.06 -9.25
CA MET A 113 13.86 -3.13 -8.18
C MET A 113 12.86 -3.77 -7.24
N THR A 114 13.13 -3.72 -5.95
CA THR A 114 12.11 -3.93 -4.92
C THR A 114 11.26 -2.68 -4.83
N GLY A 115 9.98 -2.80 -5.12
CA GLY A 115 9.04 -1.65 -5.11
C GLY A 115 8.49 -1.35 -3.73
N SER A 116 7.53 -0.47 -3.67
CA SER A 116 6.85 -0.06 -2.45
C SER A 116 6.01 -1.20 -1.83
N ASP A 117 5.34 -0.88 -0.74
CA ASP A 117 4.55 -1.75 0.13
C ASP A 117 5.41 -2.54 1.15
N GLN A 118 4.77 -3.34 2.00
CA GLN A 118 5.42 -4.13 3.07
C GLN A 118 6.13 -5.37 2.49
N VAL A 119 7.06 -5.14 1.59
CA VAL A 119 7.78 -6.21 0.87
C VAL A 119 8.81 -6.92 1.74
N TRP A 120 9.37 -6.21 2.73
CA TRP A 120 10.34 -6.74 3.69
C TRP A 120 9.72 -7.10 5.05
N GLY A 121 8.38 -6.96 5.16
CA GLY A 121 7.67 -7.39 6.35
C GLY A 121 7.53 -8.91 6.44
N PRO A 122 7.29 -9.44 7.64
CA PRO A 122 7.02 -10.86 7.81
C PRO A 122 5.71 -11.23 7.10
N MET A 123 5.73 -12.41 6.51
CA MET A 123 4.56 -13.04 5.92
C MET A 123 3.64 -13.60 7.00
N MET A 124 2.46 -14.09 6.63
CA MET A 124 1.49 -14.65 7.58
C MET A 124 2.03 -15.81 8.43
N ASN A 125 3.01 -16.53 7.92
CA ASN A 125 3.71 -17.60 8.65
C ASN A 125 4.85 -17.12 9.54
N GLY A 126 5.07 -15.80 9.63
CA GLY A 126 6.15 -15.19 10.43
C GLY A 126 7.51 -15.11 9.74
N TYR A 127 7.70 -15.78 8.59
CA TYR A 127 8.94 -15.73 7.82
C TYR A 127 8.92 -14.62 6.77
N TYR A 128 10.09 -14.21 6.28
CA TYR A 128 10.24 -13.34 5.12
C TYR A 128 10.37 -14.16 3.82
N ASP A 129 10.19 -13.50 2.68
CA ASP A 129 10.40 -14.12 1.37
C ASP A 129 11.60 -13.46 0.68
N SER A 130 12.67 -14.23 0.48
CA SER A 130 13.92 -13.76 -0.11
C SER A 130 13.78 -13.28 -1.56
N ALA A 131 12.68 -13.60 -2.24
CA ALA A 131 12.35 -13.05 -3.56
C ALA A 131 12.22 -11.52 -3.51
N TYR A 132 11.60 -10.97 -2.47
CA TYR A 132 11.46 -9.52 -2.29
C TYR A 132 12.77 -8.83 -1.88
N PHE A 133 13.82 -9.58 -1.58
CA PHE A 133 15.19 -9.11 -1.38
C PHE A 133 16.08 -9.34 -2.61
N LEU A 134 15.49 -9.62 -3.77
CA LEU A 134 16.18 -9.83 -5.05
C LEU A 134 17.25 -10.93 -5.02
N GLN A 135 17.10 -11.93 -4.13
CA GLN A 135 18.08 -13.01 -3.99
C GLN A 135 18.07 -13.98 -5.18
N PHE A 136 17.19 -13.79 -6.15
CA PHE A 136 17.16 -14.50 -7.42
C PHE A 136 17.99 -13.80 -8.52
N ALA A 137 18.31 -12.51 -8.33
CA ALA A 137 19.02 -11.71 -9.32
C ALA A 137 20.51 -12.07 -9.32
N GLN A 138 21.11 -12.11 -10.51
CA GLN A 138 22.54 -12.33 -10.69
C GLN A 138 23.33 -11.14 -10.13
N ASP A 139 24.59 -11.36 -9.74
CA ASP A 139 25.42 -10.34 -9.10
C ASP A 139 25.82 -9.19 -10.02
N ASN A 140 25.84 -9.42 -11.33
CA ASN A 140 26.14 -8.40 -12.35
C ASN A 140 24.92 -7.54 -12.75
N VAL A 141 23.73 -7.81 -12.21
CA VAL A 141 22.51 -7.02 -12.48
C VAL A 141 22.27 -6.08 -11.31
N ARG A 142 21.95 -4.83 -11.62
CA ARG A 142 21.70 -3.81 -10.60
C ARG A 142 20.50 -4.16 -9.73
N LYS A 143 20.66 -4.00 -8.41
CA LYS A 143 19.64 -4.27 -7.40
C LYS A 143 19.26 -2.97 -6.69
N LEU A 144 18.03 -2.53 -6.89
CA LEU A 144 17.50 -1.27 -6.37
C LEU A 144 16.31 -1.52 -5.43
N ALA A 145 16.06 -0.62 -4.49
CA ALA A 145 14.84 -0.63 -3.71
C ALA A 145 14.26 0.79 -3.62
N TYR A 146 13.02 0.98 -4.05
CA TYR A 146 12.33 2.26 -3.98
C TYR A 146 11.07 2.18 -3.13
N ALA A 147 11.00 3.00 -2.08
CA ALA A 147 9.89 3.09 -1.13
C ALA A 147 9.53 1.76 -0.47
N ALA A 148 10.48 0.84 -0.34
CA ALA A 148 10.29 -0.44 0.33
C ALA A 148 10.01 -0.23 1.82
N SER A 149 9.21 -1.14 2.42
CA SER A 149 8.78 -1.04 3.81
C SER A 149 8.96 -2.36 4.55
N PHE A 150 9.40 -2.28 5.81
CA PHE A 150 9.47 -3.43 6.71
C PHE A 150 8.12 -3.72 7.39
N GLY A 151 7.23 -2.73 7.48
CA GLY A 151 5.94 -2.87 8.15
C GLY A 151 6.00 -3.13 9.65
N LYS A 152 7.20 -3.23 10.23
CA LYS A 152 7.52 -3.39 11.64
C LYS A 152 8.77 -2.58 11.99
N THR A 153 8.96 -2.32 13.28
CA THR A 153 10.12 -1.59 13.80
C THR A 153 11.05 -2.46 14.67
N LYS A 154 10.64 -3.72 14.94
CA LYS A 154 11.44 -4.64 15.77
C LYS A 154 11.48 -6.02 15.13
N PHE A 155 12.67 -6.60 15.07
CA PHE A 155 12.96 -7.94 14.58
C PHE A 155 13.87 -8.66 15.57
N ASP A 156 13.82 -9.99 15.58
CA ASP A 156 14.78 -10.79 16.32
C ASP A 156 16.17 -10.73 15.67
N ALA A 157 17.22 -11.04 16.47
CA ALA A 157 18.60 -10.89 16.04
C ALA A 157 18.96 -11.76 14.81
N SER A 158 18.34 -12.93 14.67
CA SER A 158 18.59 -13.82 13.53
C SER A 158 17.99 -13.24 12.25
N THR A 159 16.77 -12.71 12.30
CA THR A 159 16.13 -12.00 11.18
C THR A 159 16.93 -10.77 10.79
N VAL A 160 17.44 -9.98 11.75
CA VAL A 160 18.29 -8.81 11.46
C VAL A 160 19.57 -9.22 10.74
N ALA A 161 20.23 -10.31 11.18
CA ALA A 161 21.45 -10.79 10.52
C ALA A 161 21.20 -11.18 9.05
N ASP A 162 20.10 -11.89 8.78
CA ASP A 162 19.70 -12.27 7.43
C ASP A 162 19.37 -11.04 6.57
N TYR A 163 18.63 -10.08 7.12
CA TYR A 163 18.27 -8.84 6.43
C TYR A 163 19.50 -8.02 6.06
N LYS A 164 20.43 -7.82 7.00
CA LYS A 164 21.70 -7.13 6.73
C LYS A 164 22.44 -7.77 5.56
N LYS A 165 22.59 -9.09 5.56
CA LYS A 165 23.26 -9.83 4.47
C LYS A 165 22.58 -9.60 3.12
N MET A 166 21.23 -9.69 3.08
CA MET A 166 20.47 -9.54 1.83
C MET A 166 20.47 -8.09 1.33
N LEU A 167 20.30 -7.11 2.24
CA LEU A 167 20.24 -5.70 1.89
C LEU A 167 21.60 -5.12 1.52
N ALA A 168 22.70 -5.66 2.04
CA ALA A 168 24.05 -5.28 1.63
C ALA A 168 24.34 -5.55 0.14
N SER A 169 23.58 -6.44 -0.51
CA SER A 169 23.70 -6.73 -1.94
C SER A 169 23.02 -5.71 -2.87
N TYR A 170 22.32 -4.72 -2.32
CA TYR A 170 21.69 -3.67 -3.13
C TYR A 170 22.68 -2.57 -3.49
N ASP A 171 22.56 -2.04 -4.71
CA ASP A 171 23.32 -0.84 -5.12
C ASP A 171 22.80 0.41 -4.41
N LYS A 172 21.45 0.57 -4.32
CA LYS A 172 20.79 1.70 -3.66
C LYS A 172 19.47 1.29 -3.04
N ILE A 173 19.20 1.81 -1.84
CA ILE A 173 17.98 1.59 -1.08
C ILE A 173 17.34 2.93 -0.73
N ALA A 174 16.10 3.14 -1.12
CA ALA A 174 15.24 4.21 -0.64
C ALA A 174 14.02 3.60 0.05
N VAL A 175 13.69 4.05 1.25
CA VAL A 175 12.61 3.49 2.08
C VAL A 175 11.46 4.48 2.27
N ARG A 176 10.27 3.96 2.59
CA ARG A 176 9.03 4.74 2.63
C ARG A 176 8.81 5.48 3.95
N GLU A 177 9.31 4.94 5.06
CA GLU A 177 9.08 5.49 6.39
C GLU A 177 10.37 5.77 7.15
N LYS A 178 10.33 6.81 8.01
CA LYS A 178 11.46 7.25 8.83
C LYS A 178 12.00 6.15 9.74
N SER A 179 11.11 5.31 10.29
CA SER A 179 11.52 4.18 11.12
C SER A 179 12.38 3.16 10.37
N ALA A 180 12.18 3.00 9.06
CA ALA A 180 13.03 2.14 8.24
C ALA A 180 14.42 2.74 8.02
N VAL A 181 14.54 4.07 7.89
CA VAL A 181 15.85 4.76 7.82
C VAL A 181 16.62 4.51 9.10
N VAL A 182 16.00 4.69 10.27
CA VAL A 182 16.64 4.43 11.56
C VAL A 182 17.13 2.99 11.68
N MET A 183 16.31 2.01 11.26
CA MET A 183 16.73 0.60 11.30
C MET A 183 17.93 0.31 10.38
N LEU A 184 17.95 0.88 9.16
CA LEU A 184 19.07 0.68 8.23
C LEU A 184 20.37 1.26 8.80
N ASP A 185 20.27 2.41 9.46
CA ASP A 185 21.39 3.07 10.14
C ASP A 185 21.91 2.24 11.32
N GLU A 186 21.01 1.82 12.22
CA GLU A 186 21.33 0.92 13.36
C GLU A 186 21.94 -0.41 12.89
N TRP A 187 21.56 -0.89 11.71
CA TRP A 187 22.13 -2.10 11.12
C TRP A 187 23.48 -1.87 10.43
N GLY A 188 23.96 -0.63 10.35
CA GLY A 188 25.23 -0.28 9.74
C GLY A 188 25.25 -0.45 8.23
N LEU A 189 24.11 -0.27 7.54
CA LEU A 189 24.05 -0.26 6.09
C LEU A 189 24.34 1.14 5.57
N GLU A 190 25.19 1.26 4.54
CA GLU A 190 25.61 2.54 3.96
C GLU A 190 25.00 2.81 2.58
N ASN A 191 24.42 1.78 1.95
CA ASN A 191 23.87 1.83 0.59
C ASN A 191 22.43 2.37 0.51
N TYR A 192 21.91 3.02 1.56
CA TYR A 192 20.61 3.67 1.54
C TYR A 192 20.72 5.19 1.32
N VAL A 193 19.69 5.76 0.68
CA VAL A 193 19.62 7.19 0.32
C VAL A 193 18.62 7.98 1.18
N GLY A 194 17.86 7.32 2.03
CA GLY A 194 16.92 7.94 2.96
C GLY A 194 15.45 7.64 2.68
N GLN A 195 14.58 8.49 3.26
CA GLN A 195 13.12 8.39 3.11
C GLN A 195 12.66 9.03 1.82
N VAL A 196 11.69 8.36 1.14
CA VAL A 196 11.03 8.85 -0.09
C VAL A 196 9.52 8.66 0.03
N LEU A 197 8.77 9.38 -0.81
CA LEU A 197 7.33 9.19 -0.92
C LEU A 197 6.97 7.84 -1.53
N ASP A 198 5.84 7.29 -1.06
CA ASP A 198 5.19 6.18 -1.76
C ASP A 198 4.87 6.58 -3.21
N PRO A 199 5.01 5.69 -4.20
CA PRO A 199 4.72 6.00 -5.59
C PRO A 199 3.34 6.61 -5.83
N THR A 200 2.33 6.27 -5.00
CA THR A 200 0.98 6.85 -5.12
C THR A 200 0.93 8.35 -4.90
N LEU A 201 1.90 8.92 -4.20
CA LEU A 201 2.03 10.36 -3.97
C LEU A 201 2.92 11.08 -5.00
N LEU A 202 3.64 10.33 -5.86
CA LEU A 202 4.42 10.89 -6.97
C LEU A 202 3.57 11.31 -8.16
N LEU A 203 2.36 10.81 -8.26
CA LEU A 203 1.33 11.25 -9.19
C LEU A 203 0.41 12.22 -8.45
N ASP A 204 0.08 13.34 -9.08
CA ASP A 204 -0.88 14.27 -8.52
C ASP A 204 -2.35 13.81 -8.79
N LYS A 205 -3.30 14.58 -8.24
CA LYS A 205 -4.73 14.31 -8.40
C LYS A 205 -5.13 14.27 -9.87
N SER A 206 -4.61 15.18 -10.72
CA SER A 206 -4.98 15.27 -12.14
C SER A 206 -4.46 14.06 -12.92
N GLU A 207 -3.24 13.61 -12.62
CA GLU A 207 -2.67 12.40 -13.21
C GLU A 207 -3.51 11.17 -12.85
N TRP A 208 -3.91 11.00 -11.59
CA TRP A 208 -4.79 9.91 -11.16
C TRP A 208 -6.17 9.96 -11.82
N MET A 209 -6.75 11.17 -11.94
CA MET A 209 -8.03 11.33 -12.63
C MET A 209 -7.93 10.91 -14.09
N ASN A 210 -6.88 11.31 -14.79
CA ASN A 210 -6.68 10.98 -16.21
C ASN A 210 -6.34 9.50 -16.42
N LEU A 211 -5.55 8.90 -15.52
CA LEU A 211 -5.05 7.53 -15.67
C LEU A 211 -6.11 6.48 -15.33
N ILE A 212 -6.94 6.72 -14.33
CA ILE A 212 -7.81 5.70 -13.72
C ILE A 212 -9.29 6.06 -13.77
N ILE A 213 -9.68 7.31 -13.50
CA ILE A 213 -11.06 7.66 -13.21
C ILE A 213 -11.86 7.85 -14.51
N LYS A 214 -12.95 7.08 -14.63
CA LYS A 214 -13.93 7.23 -15.69
C LYS A 214 -14.94 8.31 -15.32
N LYS A 215 -15.35 9.16 -16.28
CA LYS A 215 -16.30 10.24 -16.07
C LYS A 215 -17.61 9.79 -15.42
N ASN A 216 -18.14 8.65 -15.85
CA ASN A 216 -19.41 8.12 -15.32
C ASN A 216 -19.31 7.76 -13.84
N ASP A 217 -18.18 7.19 -13.39
CA ASP A 217 -17.98 6.84 -11.99
C ASP A 217 -17.82 8.08 -11.13
N LEU A 218 -17.13 9.11 -11.65
CA LEU A 218 -16.97 10.38 -10.94
C LEU A 218 -18.34 11.06 -10.73
N VAL A 219 -19.18 11.13 -11.78
CA VAL A 219 -20.50 11.73 -11.72
C VAL A 219 -21.46 10.98 -10.82
N LYS A 220 -21.33 9.64 -10.73
CA LYS A 220 -22.17 8.77 -9.87
C LYS A 220 -22.18 9.19 -8.40
N TYR A 221 -21.07 9.73 -7.91
CA TYR A 221 -20.89 10.12 -6.49
C TYR A 221 -20.85 11.64 -6.28
N LYS A 222 -20.93 12.42 -7.36
CA LYS A 222 -20.97 13.89 -7.29
C LYS A 222 -22.18 14.36 -6.46
N ASP A 223 -21.98 15.42 -5.71
CA ASP A 223 -23.00 16.09 -4.89
C ASP A 223 -23.67 15.20 -3.83
N LYS A 224 -23.04 14.08 -3.44
CA LYS A 224 -23.50 13.21 -2.35
C LYS A 224 -22.77 13.56 -1.06
N ASN A 225 -23.56 13.71 0.02
CA ASN A 225 -23.04 14.02 1.35
C ASN A 225 -22.73 12.74 2.12
N TYR A 226 -21.47 12.26 2.07
CA TYR A 226 -21.10 11.03 2.78
C TYR A 226 -19.71 11.09 3.41
N ILE A 227 -19.58 10.31 4.47
CA ILE A 227 -18.32 9.91 5.08
C ILE A 227 -17.93 8.57 4.46
N LEU A 228 -16.73 8.52 3.86
CA LEU A 228 -16.18 7.28 3.32
C LEU A 228 -15.34 6.56 4.38
N VAL A 229 -15.61 5.28 4.61
CA VAL A 229 -14.75 4.42 5.43
C VAL A 229 -13.95 3.48 4.54
N TYR A 230 -12.64 3.59 4.60
CA TYR A 230 -11.70 2.64 4.02
C TYR A 230 -10.85 2.02 5.12
N GLN A 231 -11.28 0.87 5.63
CA GLN A 231 -10.72 0.17 6.78
C GLN A 231 -10.05 -1.14 6.36
N ILE A 232 -8.78 -1.31 6.71
CA ILE A 232 -7.98 -2.52 6.41
C ILE A 232 -7.86 -3.42 7.64
N HIS A 233 -7.66 -2.85 8.83
CA HIS A 233 -7.46 -3.61 10.06
C HIS A 233 -8.78 -3.97 10.71
N ASN A 234 -8.78 -5.05 11.50
CA ASN A 234 -9.98 -5.49 12.21
C ASN A 234 -10.11 -4.76 13.55
N ASP A 235 -10.41 -3.46 13.50
CA ASP A 235 -10.71 -2.65 14.69
C ASP A 235 -12.19 -2.28 14.73
N PRO A 236 -12.97 -2.81 15.70
CA PRO A 236 -14.36 -2.45 15.89
C PRO A 236 -14.55 -1.00 16.32
N LYS A 237 -13.58 -0.41 17.05
CA LYS A 237 -13.66 0.99 17.52
C LYS A 237 -13.75 1.97 16.36
N LEU A 238 -12.98 1.76 15.29
CA LEU A 238 -13.07 2.55 14.06
C LEU A 238 -14.50 2.50 13.48
N SER A 239 -15.07 1.30 13.39
CA SER A 239 -16.39 1.13 12.80
C SER A 239 -17.49 1.81 13.63
N ASP A 240 -17.40 1.75 14.96
CA ASP A 240 -18.35 2.39 15.87
C ASP A 240 -18.18 3.91 15.89
N TYR A 241 -16.96 4.39 15.85
CA TYR A 241 -16.66 5.82 15.70
C TYR A 241 -17.27 6.37 14.40
N ALA A 242 -17.01 5.73 13.28
CA ALA A 242 -17.52 6.18 11.98
C ALA A 242 -19.05 6.23 11.93
N LYS A 243 -19.77 5.28 12.57
CA LYS A 243 -21.23 5.33 12.68
C LYS A 243 -21.71 6.53 13.51
N ARG A 244 -21.08 6.76 14.66
CA ARG A 244 -21.44 7.90 15.54
C ARG A 244 -21.11 9.23 14.87
N LEU A 245 -19.97 9.34 14.19
CA LEU A 245 -19.58 10.52 13.41
C LEU A 245 -20.60 10.82 12.30
N ALA A 246 -21.00 9.80 11.51
CA ALA A 246 -22.00 9.96 10.46
C ALA A 246 -23.36 10.43 11.00
N LYS A 247 -23.78 9.89 12.15
CA LYS A 247 -25.00 10.33 12.85
C LYS A 247 -24.88 11.77 13.37
N HIS A 248 -23.73 12.13 13.93
CA HIS A 248 -23.46 13.47 14.47
C HIS A 248 -23.47 14.53 13.36
N SER A 249 -22.83 14.24 12.22
CA SER A 249 -22.71 15.18 11.09
C SER A 249 -23.88 15.15 10.11
N GLY A 250 -24.88 14.26 10.29
CA GLY A 250 -26.00 14.10 9.37
C GLY A 250 -25.62 13.57 7.98
N MET A 251 -24.46 12.94 7.83
CA MET A 251 -23.94 12.42 6.57
C MET A 251 -24.25 10.93 6.37
N GLU A 252 -24.40 10.49 5.11
CA GLU A 252 -24.46 9.06 4.79
C GLU A 252 -23.13 8.37 5.14
N LEU A 253 -23.19 7.19 5.76
CA LEU A 253 -21.99 6.36 5.97
C LEU A 253 -21.82 5.42 4.79
N VAL A 254 -20.75 5.60 4.01
CA VAL A 254 -20.36 4.72 2.89
C VAL A 254 -19.10 3.96 3.25
N ARG A 255 -19.09 2.65 3.03
CA ARG A 255 -17.95 1.78 3.32
C ARG A 255 -17.51 1.06 2.05
N VAL A 256 -16.21 1.06 1.75
CA VAL A 256 -15.63 0.37 0.60
C VAL A 256 -14.58 -0.64 1.04
N ASN A 257 -14.69 -1.88 0.57
CA ASN A 257 -13.68 -2.91 0.87
C ASN A 257 -13.80 -4.10 -0.11
N PRO A 258 -12.70 -4.79 -0.48
CA PRO A 258 -12.74 -6.03 -1.23
C PRO A 258 -13.18 -7.25 -0.40
N MET A 259 -13.36 -7.09 0.93
CA MET A 259 -13.71 -8.15 1.88
C MET A 259 -15.16 -8.04 2.32
N LEU A 260 -16.01 -8.97 1.89
CA LEU A 260 -17.48 -8.92 2.10
C LEU A 260 -17.90 -8.83 3.57
N HIS A 261 -17.13 -9.41 4.51
CA HIS A 261 -17.47 -9.35 5.94
C HIS A 261 -17.59 -7.93 6.50
N GLN A 262 -17.05 -6.94 5.81
CA GLN A 262 -17.18 -5.53 6.17
C GLN A 262 -18.63 -5.01 6.11
N ILE A 263 -19.53 -5.70 5.38
CA ILE A 263 -20.96 -5.36 5.33
C ILE A 263 -21.61 -5.37 6.71
N LEU A 264 -21.14 -6.24 7.61
CA LEU A 264 -21.66 -6.37 8.98
C LEU A 264 -21.31 -5.17 9.87
N ARG A 265 -20.46 -4.26 9.41
CA ARG A 265 -20.01 -3.10 10.18
C ARG A 265 -20.89 -1.87 9.98
N GLY A 266 -21.97 -2.00 9.21
CA GLY A 266 -22.96 -0.95 8.96
C GLY A 266 -22.50 0.11 7.94
N GLY A 267 -23.46 0.94 7.54
CA GLY A 267 -23.35 1.88 6.44
C GLY A 267 -23.65 1.24 5.09
N LYS A 268 -23.74 2.05 4.03
CA LYS A 268 -23.87 1.59 2.66
C LYS A 268 -22.56 0.93 2.21
N PHE A 269 -22.60 -0.36 1.99
CA PHE A 269 -21.40 -1.12 1.65
C PHE A 269 -21.23 -1.27 0.13
N ILE A 270 -20.05 -0.87 -0.37
CA ILE A 270 -19.63 -1.02 -1.76
C ILE A 270 -18.56 -2.12 -1.80
N PHE A 271 -18.98 -3.29 -2.28
CA PHE A 271 -18.15 -4.48 -2.31
C PHE A 271 -17.25 -4.53 -3.53
N CYS A 272 -15.96 -4.50 -3.31
CA CYS A 272 -14.93 -4.74 -4.33
C CYS A 272 -15.18 -3.98 -5.65
N PRO A 273 -15.32 -2.63 -5.64
CA PRO A 273 -15.48 -1.85 -6.87
C PRO A 273 -14.26 -2.00 -7.79
N ASP A 274 -14.31 -1.46 -9.01
CA ASP A 274 -13.08 -1.29 -9.79
C ASP A 274 -12.26 -0.07 -9.30
N LEU A 275 -11.06 0.14 -9.86
CA LEU A 275 -10.18 1.23 -9.42
C LEU A 275 -10.79 2.61 -9.70
N SER A 276 -11.50 2.78 -10.82
CA SER A 276 -12.15 4.02 -11.16
C SER A 276 -13.25 4.39 -10.15
N GLU A 277 -14.10 3.43 -9.81
CA GLU A 277 -15.13 3.63 -8.80
C GLU A 277 -14.53 3.85 -7.40
N PHE A 278 -13.46 3.12 -7.03
CA PHE A 278 -12.76 3.30 -5.76
C PHE A 278 -12.19 4.72 -5.59
N LEU A 279 -11.45 5.21 -6.60
CA LEU A 279 -10.90 6.57 -6.55
C LEU A 279 -11.99 7.65 -6.68
N SER A 280 -13.08 7.39 -7.41
CA SER A 280 -14.23 8.30 -7.50
C SER A 280 -14.94 8.45 -6.14
N LEU A 281 -15.02 7.38 -5.35
CA LEU A 281 -15.53 7.44 -3.98
C LEU A 281 -14.65 8.32 -3.08
N ILE A 282 -13.33 8.22 -3.19
CA ILE A 282 -12.40 9.08 -2.46
C ILE A 282 -12.54 10.54 -2.93
N ALA A 283 -12.54 10.77 -4.24
CA ALA A 283 -12.60 12.12 -4.83
C ALA A 283 -13.86 12.91 -4.44
N ASN A 284 -14.99 12.24 -4.21
CA ASN A 284 -16.26 12.87 -3.88
C ASN A 284 -16.63 12.82 -2.39
N ALA A 285 -15.91 12.08 -1.54
CA ALA A 285 -16.20 12.05 -0.12
C ALA A 285 -16.05 13.44 0.53
N LEU A 286 -16.92 13.78 1.47
CA LEU A 286 -16.76 14.98 2.29
C LEU A 286 -15.70 14.78 3.37
N CYS A 287 -15.70 13.61 3.98
CA CYS A 287 -14.68 13.19 4.94
C CYS A 287 -14.35 11.71 4.76
N ILE A 288 -13.12 11.33 5.03
CA ILE A 288 -12.64 9.94 4.95
C ILE A 288 -12.20 9.50 6.35
N VAL A 289 -12.69 8.35 6.81
CA VAL A 289 -12.20 7.70 8.04
C VAL A 289 -11.41 6.46 7.64
N THR A 290 -10.14 6.40 8.00
CA THR A 290 -9.26 5.33 7.54
C THR A 290 -8.23 4.90 8.60
N ASP A 291 -7.78 3.66 8.51
CA ASP A 291 -6.61 3.08 9.17
C ASP A 291 -5.59 2.58 8.15
N SER A 292 -5.81 2.92 6.87
CA SER A 292 -5.04 2.44 5.74
C SER A 292 -4.01 3.47 5.31
N PHE A 293 -2.74 3.09 5.25
CA PHE A 293 -1.68 3.96 4.70
C PHE A 293 -2.06 4.55 3.34
N HIS A 294 -2.54 3.73 2.39
CA HIS A 294 -2.95 4.24 1.09
C HIS A 294 -4.27 5.03 1.15
N GLY A 295 -5.14 4.75 2.12
CA GLY A 295 -6.31 5.59 2.39
C GLY A 295 -5.89 7.00 2.78
N THR A 296 -4.90 7.13 3.66
CA THR A 296 -4.28 8.40 4.05
C THR A 296 -3.62 9.09 2.85
N CYS A 297 -2.78 8.38 2.10
CA CYS A 297 -2.11 8.93 0.91
C CYS A 297 -3.10 9.49 -0.11
N PHE A 298 -4.18 8.76 -0.43
CA PHE A 298 -5.19 9.24 -1.37
C PHE A 298 -6.05 10.37 -0.79
N SER A 299 -6.31 10.38 0.52
CA SER A 299 -6.98 11.51 1.17
C SER A 299 -6.17 12.80 1.02
N ILE A 300 -4.87 12.74 1.26
CA ILE A 300 -3.93 13.86 1.08
C ILE A 300 -3.89 14.28 -0.40
N ASN A 301 -3.66 13.34 -1.30
CA ASN A 301 -3.47 13.60 -2.72
C ASN A 301 -4.71 14.21 -3.39
N PHE A 302 -5.91 13.80 -2.98
CA PHE A 302 -7.18 14.34 -3.50
C PHE A 302 -7.68 15.57 -2.75
N GLY A 303 -6.93 16.08 -1.75
CA GLY A 303 -7.30 17.25 -0.96
C GLY A 303 -8.58 17.04 -0.14
N LYS A 304 -8.73 15.87 0.51
CA LYS A 304 -9.94 15.50 1.24
C LYS A 304 -9.81 15.73 2.74
N GLN A 305 -10.91 16.15 3.39
CA GLN A 305 -10.97 16.06 4.84
C GLN A 305 -10.87 14.59 5.25
N PHE A 306 -10.08 14.27 6.24
CA PHE A 306 -9.95 12.90 6.71
C PHE A 306 -9.64 12.82 8.20
N ILE A 307 -9.91 11.66 8.76
CA ILE A 307 -9.62 11.29 10.14
C ILE A 307 -8.84 9.98 10.10
N GLU A 308 -7.63 10.03 10.61
CA GLU A 308 -6.75 8.88 10.72
C GLU A 308 -6.97 8.16 12.04
N ILE A 309 -7.19 6.85 11.99
CA ILE A 309 -7.22 5.99 13.18
C ILE A 309 -6.05 5.03 13.07
N LEU A 310 -5.00 5.32 13.84
CA LEU A 310 -3.78 4.52 13.80
C LEU A 310 -4.06 3.07 14.16
N PRO A 311 -3.56 2.10 13.38
CA PRO A 311 -3.63 0.70 13.76
C PRO A 311 -2.95 0.45 15.12
N ASN A 312 -3.60 -0.34 15.99
CA ASN A 312 -3.07 -0.73 17.31
C ASN A 312 -1.90 -1.74 17.21
N ASN A 313 -1.04 -1.61 16.20
CA ASN A 313 0.10 -2.48 15.97
C ASN A 313 1.28 -1.67 15.40
N ALA A 314 2.43 -2.30 15.25
CA ALA A 314 3.64 -1.66 14.74
C ALA A 314 3.51 -1.07 13.31
N THR A 315 2.40 -1.31 12.61
CA THR A 315 2.20 -0.80 11.24
C THR A 315 1.74 0.65 11.19
N GLY A 316 1.30 1.24 12.30
CA GLY A 316 0.88 2.64 12.41
C GLY A 316 2.00 3.66 12.14
N THR A 317 3.25 3.28 12.33
CA THR A 317 4.42 4.15 12.10
C THR A 317 4.50 4.72 10.68
N ARG A 318 4.00 3.98 9.68
CA ARG A 318 3.97 4.45 8.28
C ARG A 318 2.98 5.59 8.08
N ASN A 319 1.79 5.48 8.69
CA ASN A 319 0.76 6.52 8.65
C ASN A 319 1.26 7.75 9.41
N GLN A 320 1.88 7.56 10.59
CA GLN A 320 2.51 8.66 11.33
C GLN A 320 3.58 9.36 10.50
N SER A 321 4.47 8.60 9.84
CA SER A 321 5.57 9.16 9.05
C SER A 321 5.10 10.07 7.91
N ILE A 322 4.03 9.68 7.17
CA ILE A 322 3.50 10.54 6.10
C ILE A 322 2.73 11.74 6.66
N LEU A 323 2.03 11.58 7.78
CA LEU A 323 1.33 12.69 8.43
C LEU A 323 2.30 13.72 9.01
N GLU A 324 3.41 13.29 9.61
CA GLU A 324 4.51 14.17 10.05
C GLU A 324 5.11 14.94 8.86
N LEU A 325 5.42 14.23 7.78
CA LEU A 325 6.02 14.81 6.57
C LEU A 325 5.15 15.87 5.90
N THR A 326 3.83 15.72 6.00
CA THR A 326 2.84 16.62 5.38
C THR A 326 2.23 17.63 6.37
N GLY A 327 2.69 17.64 7.63
CA GLY A 327 2.18 18.53 8.67
C GLY A 327 0.75 18.22 9.14
N LEU A 328 0.29 16.96 8.97
CA LEU A 328 -1.09 16.50 9.22
C LEU A 328 -1.21 15.59 10.44
N SER A 329 -0.26 15.60 11.37
CA SER A 329 -0.29 14.79 12.60
C SER A 329 -1.51 15.06 13.46
N ASP A 330 -2.12 16.25 13.36
CA ASP A 330 -3.35 16.64 14.04
C ASP A 330 -4.62 15.95 13.47
N ARG A 331 -4.48 15.18 12.38
CA ARG A 331 -5.58 14.37 11.82
C ARG A 331 -5.69 12.98 12.47
N ILE A 332 -4.76 12.63 13.36
CA ILE A 332 -4.80 11.38 14.12
C ILE A 332 -5.85 11.53 15.24
N LEU A 333 -6.84 10.64 15.22
CA LEU A 333 -7.87 10.59 16.26
C LEU A 333 -7.28 10.06 17.58
N CYS A 334 -7.31 10.88 18.62
CA CYS A 334 -6.86 10.52 19.97
C CYS A 334 -8.02 10.10 20.88
N ASP A 335 -9.18 10.74 20.75
CA ASP A 335 -10.39 10.44 21.53
C ASP A 335 -11.54 10.03 20.60
N PHE A 336 -12.05 8.82 20.78
CA PHE A 336 -13.19 8.30 20.02
C PHE A 336 -14.53 8.97 20.35
N ASN A 337 -14.58 9.93 21.28
CA ASN A 337 -15.75 10.76 21.57
C ASN A 337 -15.63 12.17 20.96
N ASP A 338 -14.48 12.49 20.38
CA ASP A 338 -14.25 13.77 19.69
C ASP A 338 -14.67 13.67 18.21
N TYR A 339 -15.61 14.51 17.79
CA TYR A 339 -16.08 14.64 16.41
C TYR A 339 -15.60 15.93 15.74
N SER A 340 -14.87 16.79 16.44
CA SER A 340 -14.43 18.10 15.93
C SER A 340 -13.56 18.03 14.67
N LEU A 341 -12.84 16.91 14.48
CA LEU A 341 -11.97 16.73 13.32
C LEU A 341 -12.72 16.73 11.98
N VAL A 342 -14.03 16.47 11.95
CA VAL A 342 -14.83 16.53 10.71
C VAL A 342 -15.00 17.97 10.23
N ASP A 343 -15.07 18.92 11.15
CA ASP A 343 -15.29 20.34 10.89
C ASP A 343 -13.99 21.14 10.80
N LYS A 344 -12.88 20.60 11.36
CA LYS A 344 -11.57 21.22 11.32
C LYS A 344 -10.98 21.16 9.91
N VAL A 345 -11.07 22.26 9.18
CA VAL A 345 -10.61 22.36 7.78
C VAL A 345 -9.10 22.20 7.68
N ILE A 346 -8.65 21.35 6.73
CA ILE A 346 -7.23 21.18 6.38
C ILE A 346 -6.82 22.30 5.41
N ASP A 347 -5.74 23.00 5.75
CA ASP A 347 -5.12 23.98 4.83
C ASP A 347 -4.26 23.24 3.78
N TYR A 348 -4.91 22.85 2.70
CA TYR A 348 -4.23 22.15 1.61
C TYR A 348 -3.24 23.03 0.82
N GLY A 349 -3.22 24.34 0.99
CA GLY A 349 -2.17 25.20 0.45
C GLY A 349 -0.81 24.78 1.00
N LYS A 350 -0.67 24.79 2.34
CA LYS A 350 0.56 24.38 3.03
C LYS A 350 0.92 22.91 2.80
N VAL A 351 -0.08 22.01 2.84
CA VAL A 351 0.14 20.59 2.59
C VAL A 351 0.71 20.35 1.20
N ASN A 352 0.15 20.99 0.17
CA ASN A 352 0.63 20.85 -1.20
C ASN A 352 2.05 21.41 -1.38
N GLU A 353 2.41 22.51 -0.74
CA GLU A 353 3.78 23.03 -0.76
C GLU A 353 4.79 22.00 -0.24
N LEU A 354 4.52 21.41 0.95
CA LEU A 354 5.35 20.36 1.53
C LEU A 354 5.41 19.12 0.60
N LEU A 355 4.26 18.70 0.09
CA LEU A 355 4.17 17.53 -0.77
C LEU A 355 4.94 17.71 -2.09
N GLU A 356 4.93 18.90 -2.69
CA GLU A 356 5.69 19.19 -3.91
C GLU A 356 7.20 19.18 -3.69
N VAL A 357 7.66 19.63 -2.54
CA VAL A 357 9.10 19.52 -2.17
C VAL A 357 9.49 18.04 -2.10
N GLU A 358 8.71 17.24 -1.39
CA GLU A 358 9.01 15.82 -1.23
C GLU A 358 8.81 15.00 -2.53
N ARG A 359 7.87 15.40 -3.42
CA ARG A 359 7.75 14.82 -4.77
C ARG A 359 9.00 15.05 -5.59
N ARG A 360 9.49 16.29 -5.66
CA ARG A 360 10.72 16.62 -6.40
C ARG A 360 11.90 15.83 -5.89
N LYS A 361 12.13 15.83 -4.58
CA LYS A 361 13.18 15.05 -3.92
C LYS A 361 13.07 13.56 -4.26
N SER A 362 11.89 12.97 -4.14
CA SER A 362 11.66 11.56 -4.40
C SER A 362 11.84 11.19 -5.88
N LEU A 363 11.45 12.08 -6.81
CA LEU A 363 11.68 11.91 -8.24
C LEU A 363 13.17 12.02 -8.61
N GLU A 364 13.93 12.87 -7.96
CA GLU A 364 15.38 12.95 -8.13
C GLU A 364 16.06 11.69 -7.62
N VAL A 365 15.63 11.18 -6.47
CA VAL A 365 16.15 9.91 -5.92
C VAL A 365 15.94 8.78 -6.92
N ILE A 366 14.71 8.53 -7.38
CA ILE A 366 14.45 7.41 -8.30
C ILE A 366 15.19 7.59 -9.63
N ARG A 367 15.30 8.83 -10.15
CA ARG A 367 16.08 9.14 -11.35
C ARG A 367 17.55 8.80 -11.16
N SER A 368 18.16 9.26 -10.07
CA SER A 368 19.59 8.99 -9.78
C SER A 368 19.86 7.52 -9.55
N MET A 369 18.93 6.81 -8.91
CA MET A 369 19.02 5.37 -8.69
C MET A 369 19.03 4.61 -10.02
N ILE A 370 18.20 4.98 -10.98
CA ILE A 370 18.13 4.30 -12.28
C ILE A 370 19.32 4.73 -13.17
N GLN A 371 19.70 5.99 -13.21
CA GLN A 371 20.77 6.52 -14.07
C GLN A 371 22.19 6.29 -13.55
N ASN A 372 22.35 5.75 -12.35
CA ASN A 372 23.64 5.54 -11.69
C ASN A 372 24.46 6.84 -11.47
N SER A 373 23.78 7.98 -11.34
CA SER A 373 24.44 9.24 -10.98
C SER A 373 24.73 9.27 -9.47
N SER A 374 25.89 9.86 -9.10
CA SER A 374 26.27 10.02 -7.68
C SER A 374 25.25 10.88 -6.96
N PHE A 375 24.66 10.36 -5.87
CA PHE A 375 23.78 11.10 -4.98
C PHE A 375 24.54 11.50 -3.71
N ILE A 376 24.49 12.76 -3.35
CA ILE A 376 25.02 13.23 -2.06
C ILE A 376 23.95 12.94 -1.00
N LYS A 377 24.28 12.15 0.02
CA LYS A 377 23.45 11.93 1.21
C LYS A 377 23.09 13.28 1.84
N GLN A 378 21.84 13.64 1.88
CA GLN A 378 21.33 14.81 2.63
C GLN A 378 20.86 14.41 4.01
#